data_88d210e3cebb6905232e0741cf241126
#
_entry.id   88d210e3cebb6905232e0741cf241126
#
_cell.length_a   1.000
_cell.length_b   1.000
_cell.length_c   1.000
_cell.angle_alpha   90.00
_cell.angle_beta   90.00
_cell.angle_gamma   90.00
#
_symmetry.space_group_name_H-M   'P 1'
#
loop_
_entity.id
_entity.type
_entity.pdbx_description
1 polymer ?
#
loop_
_entity_poly.entity_id
_entity_poly.type
_entity_poly.pdbx_seq_one_letter_code
_entity_poly.pdbx_strand_id
1 'polypeptide(L)'
;MKALLAIDGSSESALALETSASLTWPPGTHLEVLTVLPTEAEWYGGPWDTGVAYVPRDELDDRLRIDREALLERAVARLRRPGIGVAARLVTGRAASVIVDVAEEIGADLVILGARGHGAIERAFLGSVSAEVVDQTHCSVLVARAPSARRILIGTDGSDVAMSAIAFVGGSRLFEASTARVINAVDVDPSWWMGFTPGDAAFTVDPYVSVVDEGRVRGEKLTSAAAMLLRLDGLDTSTVVHEGPADAAIVQEARTWKADLVVVGTRGNGLMKRLLLGSTARSVLHHAAASVLVARRAVKALPHTEGASSEPMDAVHA
;
A
#
# COMPACT_ATOMS: atom_id res chain seq x y z
N MET A 1 -1.17 16.91 -1.41
CA MET A 1 -0.70 15.56 -1.68
C MET A 1 -0.51 15.37 -3.18
N LYS A 2 0.52 14.63 -3.61
CA LYS A 2 0.73 14.25 -5.01
C LYS A 2 0.65 12.74 -5.13
N ALA A 3 -0.17 12.25 -6.04
CA ALA A 3 -0.34 10.81 -6.25
C ALA A 3 -0.26 10.45 -7.74
N LEU A 4 0.28 9.26 -8.02
CA LEU A 4 0.39 8.69 -9.36
C LEU A 4 -0.46 7.41 -9.41
N LEU A 5 -1.41 7.35 -10.34
CA LEU A 5 -2.19 6.15 -10.63
C LEU A 5 -1.72 5.58 -11.98
N ALA A 6 -1.11 4.41 -11.95
CA ALA A 6 -0.70 3.70 -13.16
C ALA A 6 -1.77 2.69 -13.60
N ILE A 7 -2.25 2.81 -14.86
CA ILE A 7 -3.27 1.95 -15.44
C ILE A 7 -2.84 1.44 -16.82
N ASP A 8 -3.21 0.20 -17.14
CA ASP A 8 -2.90 -0.43 -18.43
C ASP A 8 -4.13 -1.02 -19.15
N GLY A 9 -5.33 -0.84 -18.57
CA GLY A 9 -6.60 -1.38 -19.09
C GLY A 9 -6.88 -2.82 -18.69
N SER A 10 -6.03 -3.45 -17.86
CA SER A 10 -6.31 -4.75 -17.26
C SER A 10 -7.41 -4.68 -16.19
N SER A 11 -7.97 -5.83 -15.81
CA SER A 11 -8.93 -5.94 -14.71
C SER A 11 -8.36 -5.44 -13.39
N GLU A 12 -7.08 -5.69 -13.14
CA GLU A 12 -6.39 -5.25 -11.93
C GLU A 12 -6.14 -3.75 -11.92
N SER A 13 -5.82 -3.15 -13.07
CA SER A 13 -5.72 -1.68 -13.16
C SER A 13 -7.09 -0.99 -13.02
N ALA A 14 -8.17 -1.66 -13.41
CA ALA A 14 -9.52 -1.19 -13.12
C ALA A 14 -9.81 -1.21 -11.60
N LEU A 15 -9.35 -2.22 -10.86
CA LEU A 15 -9.42 -2.23 -9.39
C LEU A 15 -8.61 -1.08 -8.78
N ALA A 16 -7.42 -0.78 -9.33
CA ALA A 16 -6.62 0.37 -8.88
C ALA A 16 -7.35 1.71 -9.07
N LEU A 17 -8.03 1.88 -10.21
CA LEU A 17 -8.87 3.04 -10.49
C LEU A 17 -10.04 3.15 -9.49
N GLU A 18 -10.77 2.05 -9.25
CA GLU A 18 -11.90 2.05 -8.30
C GLU A 18 -11.42 2.23 -6.86
N THR A 19 -10.32 1.62 -6.45
CA THR A 19 -9.70 1.90 -5.15
C THR A 19 -9.38 3.38 -5.01
N SER A 20 -8.68 3.97 -6.00
CA SER A 20 -8.35 5.39 -6.03
C SER A 20 -9.60 6.27 -5.95
N ALA A 21 -10.68 5.89 -6.66
CA ALA A 21 -11.96 6.57 -6.62
C ALA A 21 -12.68 6.43 -5.28
N SER A 22 -12.40 5.41 -4.48
CA SER A 22 -12.99 5.19 -3.15
C SER A 22 -12.31 5.97 -2.03
N LEU A 23 -11.08 6.47 -2.26
CA LEU A 23 -10.31 7.23 -1.26
C LEU A 23 -10.86 8.64 -1.08
N THR A 24 -10.70 9.17 0.14
CA THR A 24 -11.02 10.57 0.48
C THR A 24 -9.79 11.44 0.23
N TRP A 25 -9.67 11.99 -0.98
CA TRP A 25 -8.54 12.83 -1.34
C TRP A 25 -8.58 14.18 -0.63
N PRO A 26 -7.51 14.62 0.07
CA PRO A 26 -7.45 15.95 0.67
C PRO A 26 -7.57 17.07 -0.38
N PRO A 27 -8.20 18.20 -0.04
CA PRO A 27 -8.20 19.37 -0.92
C PRO A 27 -6.77 19.78 -1.34
N GLY A 28 -6.62 20.20 -2.59
CA GLY A 28 -5.31 20.53 -3.16
C GLY A 28 -4.47 19.32 -3.58
N THR A 29 -5.05 18.11 -3.55
CA THR A 29 -4.37 16.93 -4.11
C THR A 29 -4.19 17.07 -5.61
N HIS A 30 -3.00 16.70 -6.08
CA HIS A 30 -2.71 16.50 -7.50
C HIS A 30 -2.58 15.00 -7.79
N LEU A 31 -3.49 14.48 -8.60
CA LEU A 31 -3.54 13.08 -9.01
C LEU A 31 -3.20 12.98 -10.50
N GLU A 32 -2.10 12.32 -10.82
CA GLU A 32 -1.70 12.06 -12.19
C GLU A 32 -2.05 10.61 -12.58
N VAL A 33 -2.78 10.44 -13.67
CA VAL A 33 -3.13 9.14 -14.24
C VAL A 33 -2.18 8.85 -15.38
N LEU A 34 -1.40 7.79 -15.25
CA LEU A 34 -0.36 7.38 -16.18
C LEU A 34 -0.75 6.10 -16.91
N THR A 35 -0.58 6.09 -18.22
CA THR A 35 -0.53 4.87 -19.02
C THR A 35 0.78 4.83 -19.79
N VAL A 36 1.39 3.66 -19.83
CA VAL A 36 2.65 3.44 -20.55
C VAL A 36 2.40 2.61 -21.80
N LEU A 37 2.82 3.12 -22.94
CA LEU A 37 2.89 2.37 -24.19
C LEU A 37 4.19 1.55 -24.18
N PRO A 38 4.14 0.25 -24.48
CA PRO A 38 5.34 -0.57 -24.55
C PRO A 38 6.24 -0.12 -25.70
N THR A 39 7.54 -0.31 -25.56
CA THR A 39 8.49 -0.11 -26.64
C THR A 39 8.40 -1.23 -27.67
N GLU A 40 8.88 -0.97 -28.88
CA GLU A 40 8.93 -1.98 -29.94
C GLU A 40 9.59 -3.30 -29.50
N ALA A 41 10.68 -3.22 -28.72
CA ALA A 41 11.39 -4.41 -28.24
C ALA A 41 10.55 -5.31 -27.31
N GLU A 42 9.60 -4.74 -26.57
CA GLU A 42 8.73 -5.49 -25.67
C GLU A 42 7.60 -6.22 -26.42
N TRP A 43 7.17 -5.69 -27.58
CA TRP A 43 6.14 -6.32 -28.42
C TRP A 43 6.65 -7.53 -29.20
N TYR A 44 7.92 -7.54 -29.62
CA TYR A 44 8.49 -8.55 -30.52
C TYR A 44 9.25 -9.67 -29.79
N GLY A 45 9.41 -9.59 -28.48
CA GLY A 45 10.10 -10.62 -27.68
C GLY A 45 9.30 -11.90 -27.41
N GLY A 46 8.07 -12.03 -27.94
CA GLY A 46 7.22 -13.21 -27.75
C GLY A 46 7.25 -14.17 -28.98
N PRO A 47 6.87 -15.45 -28.80
CA PRO A 47 6.81 -16.43 -29.88
C PRO A 47 5.59 -16.21 -30.78
N TRP A 48 5.56 -15.08 -31.52
CA TRP A 48 4.44 -14.68 -32.40
C TRP A 48 4.57 -15.21 -33.83
N ASP A 49 5.21 -16.34 -34.02
CA ASP A 49 5.23 -17.02 -35.32
C ASP A 49 3.96 -17.90 -35.52
N THR A 50 2.80 -17.29 -35.33
CA THR A 50 1.51 -17.97 -35.50
C THR A 50 0.66 -17.32 -36.58
N GLY A 51 1.18 -17.18 -37.81
CA GLY A 51 0.34 -17.01 -39.00
C GLY A 51 -0.80 -15.96 -38.98
N VAL A 52 -0.73 -14.96 -38.11
CA VAL A 52 -1.73 -13.89 -38.00
C VAL A 52 -1.54 -12.89 -39.14
N ALA A 53 -2.64 -12.47 -39.75
CA ALA A 53 -2.68 -11.51 -40.83
C ALA A 53 -1.79 -10.30 -40.52
N TYR A 54 -0.90 -9.94 -41.47
CA TYR A 54 -0.02 -8.76 -41.41
C TYR A 54 -0.88 -7.50 -41.24
N VAL A 55 -0.87 -6.92 -40.05
CA VAL A 55 -1.42 -5.59 -39.80
C VAL A 55 -0.25 -4.60 -39.94
N PRO A 56 -0.36 -3.54 -40.77
CA PRO A 56 0.68 -2.52 -40.86
C PRO A 56 0.98 -1.96 -39.45
N ARG A 57 2.26 -1.79 -39.17
CA ARG A 57 2.81 -1.38 -37.87
C ARG A 57 2.19 -0.05 -37.41
N ASP A 58 2.19 0.92 -38.27
CA ASP A 58 1.67 2.26 -37.98
C ASP A 58 0.19 2.23 -37.57
N GLU A 59 -0.59 1.37 -38.21
CA GLU A 59 -2.02 1.21 -37.91
C GLU A 59 -2.25 0.56 -36.52
N LEU A 60 -1.39 -0.37 -36.11
CA LEU A 60 -1.48 -1.00 -34.79
C LEU A 60 -1.07 -0.04 -33.67
N ASP A 61 0.00 0.73 -33.89
CA ASP A 61 0.49 1.72 -32.96
C ASP A 61 -0.52 2.85 -32.75
N ASP A 62 -1.14 3.32 -33.86
CA ASP A 62 -2.20 4.33 -33.80
C ASP A 62 -3.44 3.85 -33.05
N ARG A 63 -3.90 2.62 -33.31
CA ARG A 63 -5.04 2.02 -32.58
C ARG A 63 -4.75 1.89 -31.09
N LEU A 64 -3.55 1.39 -30.74
CA LEU A 64 -3.16 1.24 -29.35
C LEU A 64 -3.11 2.60 -28.64
N ARG A 65 -2.59 3.63 -29.29
CA ARG A 65 -2.56 4.99 -28.76
C ARG A 65 -3.96 5.52 -28.51
N ILE A 66 -4.86 5.40 -29.49
CA ILE A 66 -6.26 5.83 -29.38
C ILE A 66 -6.95 5.11 -28.19
N ASP A 67 -6.75 3.79 -28.08
CA ASP A 67 -7.35 3.02 -26.98
C ASP A 67 -6.83 3.46 -25.62
N ARG A 68 -5.54 3.80 -25.51
CA ARG A 68 -4.91 4.28 -24.27
C ARG A 68 -5.32 5.70 -23.90
N GLU A 69 -5.47 6.57 -24.89
CA GLU A 69 -6.00 7.93 -24.70
C GLU A 69 -7.45 7.86 -24.19
N ALA A 70 -8.30 7.03 -24.80
CA ALA A 70 -9.67 6.81 -24.35
C ALA A 70 -9.75 6.19 -22.94
N LEU A 71 -8.81 5.31 -22.56
CA LEU A 71 -8.69 4.78 -21.20
C LEU A 71 -8.38 5.90 -20.20
N LEU A 72 -7.39 6.75 -20.52
CA LEU A 72 -7.02 7.90 -19.68
C LEU A 72 -8.16 8.89 -19.52
N GLU A 73 -8.88 9.22 -20.57
CA GLU A 73 -10.05 10.12 -20.50
C GLU A 73 -11.12 9.57 -19.55
N ARG A 74 -11.47 8.28 -19.67
CA ARG A 74 -12.42 7.62 -18.77
C ARG A 74 -11.94 7.63 -17.32
N ALA A 75 -10.65 7.36 -17.08
CA ALA A 75 -10.09 7.37 -15.75
C ALA A 75 -10.09 8.77 -15.12
N VAL A 76 -9.70 9.80 -15.88
CA VAL A 76 -9.77 11.20 -15.43
C VAL A 76 -11.22 11.60 -15.11
N ALA A 77 -12.17 11.26 -15.98
CA ALA A 77 -13.59 11.55 -15.74
C ALA A 77 -14.10 10.86 -14.46
N ARG A 78 -13.68 9.60 -14.20
CA ARG A 78 -14.05 8.83 -13.01
C ARG A 78 -13.50 9.43 -11.72
N LEU A 79 -12.30 10.03 -11.76
CA LEU A 79 -11.58 10.57 -10.60
C LEU A 79 -11.85 12.05 -10.35
N ARG A 80 -12.39 12.79 -11.34
CA ARG A 80 -12.63 14.23 -11.24
C ARG A 80 -13.62 14.55 -10.12
N ARG A 81 -13.17 15.36 -9.16
CA ARG A 81 -13.95 15.82 -8.02
C ARG A 81 -13.59 17.27 -7.68
N PRO A 82 -14.46 18.05 -7.03
CA PRO A 82 -14.11 19.36 -6.51
C PRO A 82 -12.93 19.29 -5.54
N GLY A 83 -12.03 20.25 -5.64
CA GLY A 83 -10.89 20.40 -4.74
C GLY A 83 -9.65 19.54 -5.06
N ILE A 84 -9.68 18.70 -6.08
CA ILE A 84 -8.51 17.94 -6.55
C ILE A 84 -8.21 18.22 -8.02
N GLY A 85 -6.92 18.29 -8.36
CA GLY A 85 -6.47 18.34 -9.75
C GLY A 85 -6.22 16.93 -10.27
N VAL A 86 -6.81 16.60 -11.44
CA VAL A 86 -6.58 15.30 -12.09
C VAL A 86 -6.01 15.56 -13.49
N ALA A 87 -4.83 15.02 -13.77
CA ALA A 87 -4.14 15.09 -15.06
C ALA A 87 -3.97 13.71 -15.66
N ALA A 88 -3.81 13.64 -16.99
CA ALA A 88 -3.51 12.42 -17.72
C ALA A 88 -2.13 12.52 -18.36
N ARG A 89 -1.37 11.41 -18.34
CA ARG A 89 -0.07 11.30 -19.01
C ARG A 89 0.02 9.98 -19.77
N LEU A 90 0.42 10.06 -21.04
CA LEU A 90 0.77 8.91 -21.87
C LEU A 90 2.26 8.97 -22.19
N VAL A 91 3.00 7.91 -21.86
CA VAL A 91 4.46 7.83 -22.06
C VAL A 91 4.80 6.52 -22.73
N THR A 92 5.76 6.52 -23.64
CA THR A 92 6.30 5.29 -24.25
C THR A 92 7.54 4.84 -23.49
N GLY A 93 7.63 3.56 -23.13
CA GLY A 93 8.79 3.02 -22.44
C GLY A 93 8.50 1.73 -21.68
N ARG A 94 9.49 1.30 -20.90
CA ARG A 94 9.34 0.15 -19.99
C ARG A 94 8.49 0.54 -18.79
N ALA A 95 7.35 -0.12 -18.61
CA ALA A 95 6.32 0.30 -17.67
C ALA A 95 6.84 0.56 -16.25
N ALA A 96 7.63 -0.35 -15.66
CA ALA A 96 8.14 -0.16 -14.31
C ALA A 96 9.06 1.05 -14.19
N SER A 97 10.02 1.22 -15.13
CA SER A 97 10.94 2.36 -15.12
C SER A 97 10.20 3.68 -15.29
N VAL A 98 9.28 3.77 -16.26
CA VAL A 98 8.48 4.98 -16.49
C VAL A 98 7.64 5.36 -15.27
N ILE A 99 7.02 4.38 -14.58
CA ILE A 99 6.25 4.65 -13.36
C ILE A 99 7.15 5.22 -12.27
N VAL A 100 8.35 4.65 -12.07
CA VAL A 100 9.32 5.14 -11.08
C VAL A 100 9.79 6.54 -11.42
N ASP A 101 10.21 6.77 -12.65
CA ASP A 101 10.72 8.07 -13.13
C ASP A 101 9.66 9.18 -13.00
N VAL A 102 8.43 8.90 -13.42
CA VAL A 102 7.32 9.86 -13.29
C VAL A 102 6.97 10.11 -11.83
N ALA A 103 6.98 9.08 -10.97
CA ALA A 103 6.74 9.26 -9.54
C ALA A 103 7.80 10.16 -8.90
N GLU A 104 9.07 10.03 -9.30
CA GLU A 104 10.16 10.90 -8.83
C GLU A 104 10.03 12.32 -9.40
N GLU A 105 9.78 12.46 -10.70
CA GLU A 105 9.60 13.75 -11.38
C GLU A 105 8.53 14.60 -10.70
N ILE A 106 7.35 14.03 -10.44
CA ILE A 106 6.26 14.77 -9.79
C ILE A 106 6.45 14.90 -8.28
N GLY A 107 7.40 14.17 -7.68
CA GLY A 107 7.57 14.07 -6.23
C GLY A 107 6.35 13.42 -5.58
N ALA A 108 5.92 12.25 -6.07
CA ALA A 108 4.75 11.56 -5.58
C ALA A 108 4.88 11.16 -4.10
N ASP A 109 3.81 11.32 -3.35
CA ASP A 109 3.65 10.80 -1.99
C ASP A 109 3.11 9.36 -2.00
N LEU A 110 2.35 9.01 -3.06
CA LEU A 110 1.70 7.72 -3.23
C LEU A 110 1.67 7.32 -4.71
N VAL A 111 2.10 6.08 -5.01
CA VAL A 111 1.85 5.40 -6.28
C VAL A 111 0.75 4.36 -6.07
N ILE A 112 -0.21 4.29 -6.99
CA ILE A 112 -1.30 3.31 -6.99
C ILE A 112 -1.24 2.55 -8.30
N LEU A 113 -1.27 1.21 -8.22
CA LEU A 113 -1.29 0.35 -9.41
C LEU A 113 -1.99 -0.97 -9.11
N GLY A 114 -2.39 -1.70 -10.14
CA GLY A 114 -2.95 -3.04 -10.01
C GLY A 114 -1.89 -4.06 -9.58
N ALA A 115 -2.32 -5.16 -8.99
CA ALA A 115 -1.41 -6.24 -8.58
C ALA A 115 -0.73 -6.92 -9.78
N ARG A 116 -1.34 -6.86 -10.97
CA ARG A 116 -0.88 -7.48 -12.24
C ARG A 116 -1.32 -6.65 -13.43
N GLY A 117 -0.73 -6.91 -14.60
CA GLY A 117 -1.15 -6.38 -15.89
C GLY A 117 -1.58 -7.52 -16.84
N HIS A 118 -1.61 -7.23 -18.14
CA HIS A 118 -2.12 -8.11 -19.19
C HIS A 118 -1.39 -9.46 -19.36
N GLY A 119 -0.23 -9.71 -18.75
CA GLY A 119 0.61 -10.90 -19.00
C GLY A 119 0.60 -11.99 -17.93
N ALA A 120 -0.20 -11.89 -16.87
CA ALA A 120 -0.11 -12.81 -15.72
C ALA A 120 -1.08 -14.01 -15.84
N ILE A 121 -0.55 -15.24 -15.81
CA ILE A 121 -1.29 -16.49 -16.01
C ILE A 121 -1.89 -17.06 -14.71
N GLU A 122 -1.34 -16.75 -13.53
CA GLU A 122 -1.80 -17.30 -12.24
C GLU A 122 -2.29 -16.23 -11.27
N ARG A 123 -3.45 -16.48 -10.64
CA ARG A 123 -4.14 -15.53 -9.73
C ARG A 123 -3.41 -15.26 -8.41
N ALA A 124 -2.35 -16.00 -8.07
CA ALA A 124 -1.69 -15.95 -6.76
C ALA A 124 -0.43 -15.06 -6.70
N PHE A 125 0.09 -14.55 -7.84
CA PHE A 125 1.39 -13.87 -7.86
C PHE A 125 1.28 -12.37 -8.14
N LEU A 126 2.21 -11.61 -7.54
CA LEU A 126 2.46 -10.21 -7.85
C LEU A 126 3.06 -10.09 -9.25
N GLY A 127 2.60 -9.14 -10.07
CA GLY A 127 3.15 -8.88 -11.40
C GLY A 127 4.56 -8.29 -11.32
N SER A 128 5.35 -8.50 -12.38
CA SER A 128 6.74 -8.00 -12.45
C SER A 128 6.81 -6.47 -12.33
N VAL A 129 5.92 -5.75 -13.01
CA VAL A 129 5.85 -4.27 -12.94
C VAL A 129 5.55 -3.83 -11.51
N SER A 130 4.54 -4.42 -10.86
CA SER A 130 4.15 -4.04 -9.49
C SER A 130 5.26 -4.35 -8.49
N ALA A 131 5.92 -5.51 -8.61
CA ALA A 131 7.05 -5.88 -7.76
C ALA A 131 8.21 -4.89 -7.90
N GLU A 132 8.57 -4.54 -9.13
CA GLU A 132 9.67 -3.64 -9.42
C GLU A 132 9.37 -2.21 -8.96
N VAL A 133 8.15 -1.70 -9.19
CA VAL A 133 7.71 -0.39 -8.70
C VAL A 133 7.77 -0.35 -7.17
N VAL A 134 7.28 -1.39 -6.49
CA VAL A 134 7.39 -1.47 -5.02
C VAL A 134 8.85 -1.49 -4.57
N ASP A 135 9.74 -2.16 -5.25
CA ASP A 135 11.15 -2.23 -4.85
C ASP A 135 11.91 -0.92 -5.11
N GLN A 136 11.61 -0.19 -6.19
CA GLN A 136 12.41 0.95 -6.66
C GLN A 136 11.89 2.33 -6.23
N THR A 137 10.58 2.53 -6.05
CA THR A 137 10.04 3.84 -5.67
C THR A 137 10.46 4.27 -4.26
N HIS A 138 10.61 5.58 -4.05
CA HIS A 138 10.95 6.18 -2.75
C HIS A 138 9.71 6.59 -1.93
N CYS A 139 8.53 6.61 -2.53
CA CYS A 139 7.26 6.94 -1.89
C CYS A 139 6.45 5.68 -1.51
N SER A 140 5.32 5.87 -0.84
CA SER A 140 4.38 4.78 -0.53
C SER A 140 3.78 4.19 -1.80
N VAL A 141 3.54 2.87 -1.81
CA VAL A 141 2.94 2.16 -2.96
C VAL A 141 1.73 1.37 -2.51
N LEU A 142 0.58 1.62 -3.14
CA LEU A 142 -0.65 0.86 -2.97
C LEU A 142 -0.82 -0.08 -4.17
N VAL A 143 -0.73 -1.37 -3.91
CA VAL A 143 -1.01 -2.43 -4.89
C VAL A 143 -2.45 -2.88 -4.71
N ALA A 144 -3.31 -2.53 -5.66
CA ALA A 144 -4.74 -2.76 -5.57
C ALA A 144 -5.14 -4.20 -5.98
N ARG A 145 -6.02 -4.80 -5.17
CA ARG A 145 -6.68 -6.09 -5.38
C ARG A 145 -8.17 -6.06 -5.05
N ALA A 146 -8.61 -4.98 -4.38
CA ALA A 146 -10.00 -4.73 -4.01
C ALA A 146 -10.41 -3.36 -4.52
N PRO A 147 -11.69 -3.10 -4.81
CA PRO A 147 -12.15 -1.81 -5.34
C PRO A 147 -12.29 -0.71 -4.27
N SER A 148 -11.98 -1.00 -3.02
CA SER A 148 -12.11 -0.07 -1.91
C SER A 148 -11.10 -0.34 -0.79
N ALA A 149 -11.01 0.58 0.18
CA ALA A 149 -10.15 0.48 1.36
C ALA A 149 -10.95 0.84 2.64
N ARG A 150 -12.10 0.20 2.84
CA ARG A 150 -12.98 0.51 3.99
C ARG A 150 -12.56 -0.19 5.27
N ARG A 151 -11.95 -1.36 5.17
CA ARG A 151 -11.46 -2.16 6.31
C ARG A 151 -9.96 -2.32 6.18
N ILE A 152 -9.22 -1.65 7.06
CA ILE A 152 -7.76 -1.52 6.96
C ILE A 152 -7.11 -2.30 8.09
N LEU A 153 -6.32 -3.33 7.76
CA LEU A 153 -5.47 -4.03 8.71
C LEU A 153 -4.05 -3.44 8.67
N ILE A 154 -3.53 -3.02 9.80
CA ILE A 154 -2.24 -2.34 9.90
C ILE A 154 -1.30 -3.18 10.77
N GLY A 155 -0.23 -3.70 10.16
CA GLY A 155 0.82 -4.43 10.89
C GLY A 155 1.78 -3.48 11.60
N THR A 156 2.07 -3.77 12.89
CA THR A 156 3.05 -2.99 13.65
C THR A 156 3.93 -3.89 14.51
N ASP A 157 5.23 -3.61 14.52
CA ASP A 157 6.24 -4.16 15.42
C ASP A 157 6.81 -3.08 16.37
N GLY A 158 6.23 -1.88 16.33
CA GLY A 158 6.69 -0.71 17.07
C GLY A 158 7.92 -0.02 16.48
N SER A 159 8.42 -0.44 15.32
CA SER A 159 9.53 0.23 14.64
C SER A 159 9.12 1.60 14.08
N ASP A 160 10.10 2.48 13.85
CA ASP A 160 9.86 3.81 13.24
C ASP A 160 9.16 3.72 11.89
N VAL A 161 9.42 2.64 11.14
CA VAL A 161 8.80 2.41 9.82
C VAL A 161 7.34 2.01 9.98
N ALA A 162 7.02 1.14 10.96
CA ALA A 162 5.64 0.79 11.28
C ALA A 162 4.87 2.00 11.81
N MET A 163 5.52 2.84 12.64
CA MET A 163 4.92 4.09 13.11
C MET A 163 4.70 5.09 11.97
N SER A 164 5.61 5.13 10.99
CA SER A 164 5.42 5.94 9.78
C SER A 164 4.23 5.44 8.94
N ALA A 165 3.99 4.13 8.88
CA ALA A 165 2.82 3.56 8.22
C ALA A 165 1.50 3.96 8.92
N ILE A 166 1.48 3.95 10.26
CA ILE A 166 0.36 4.40 11.09
C ILE A 166 0.09 5.89 10.84
N ALA A 167 1.14 6.72 10.88
CA ALA A 167 1.04 8.14 10.61
C ALA A 167 0.58 8.45 9.17
N PHE A 168 0.97 7.62 8.19
CA PHE A 168 0.47 7.76 6.83
C PHE A 168 -1.04 7.49 6.76
N VAL A 169 -1.54 6.45 7.40
CA VAL A 169 -2.97 6.11 7.39
C VAL A 169 -3.79 7.19 8.09
N GLY A 170 -3.41 7.63 9.28
CA GLY A 170 -4.11 8.66 10.04
C GLY A 170 -3.99 10.04 9.39
N GLY A 171 -2.76 10.52 9.20
CA GLY A 171 -2.48 11.88 8.78
C GLY A 171 -2.78 12.20 7.31
N SER A 172 -2.91 11.19 6.42
CA SER A 172 -3.19 11.42 5.00
C SER A 172 -4.63 11.83 4.71
N ARG A 173 -5.57 11.56 5.63
CA ARG A 173 -7.02 11.71 5.45
C ARG A 173 -7.64 10.85 4.34
N LEU A 174 -6.85 10.07 3.62
CA LEU A 174 -7.31 9.19 2.53
C LEU A 174 -8.36 8.17 3.00
N PHE A 175 -8.31 7.83 4.28
CA PHE A 175 -9.03 6.70 4.88
C PHE A 175 -10.08 7.13 5.91
N GLU A 176 -10.52 8.39 5.93
CA GLU A 176 -11.49 8.92 6.90
C GLU A 176 -12.81 8.12 6.98
N ALA A 177 -13.23 7.50 5.87
CA ALA A 177 -14.44 6.68 5.83
C ALA A 177 -14.20 5.19 6.14
N SER A 178 -13.04 4.85 6.73
CA SER A 178 -12.61 3.47 6.94
C SER A 178 -12.61 3.10 8.43
N THR A 179 -12.71 1.79 8.70
CA THR A 179 -12.40 1.23 10.02
C THR A 179 -11.02 0.59 9.99
N ALA A 180 -10.26 0.73 11.08
CA ALA A 180 -8.91 0.19 11.16
C ALA A 180 -8.82 -0.95 12.20
N ARG A 181 -7.93 -1.88 11.97
CA ARG A 181 -7.47 -2.85 12.96
C ARG A 181 -5.96 -2.88 12.99
N VAL A 182 -5.38 -2.69 14.15
CA VAL A 182 -3.93 -2.80 14.34
C VAL A 182 -3.59 -4.19 14.84
N ILE A 183 -2.66 -4.84 14.14
CA ILE A 183 -2.16 -6.17 14.49
C ILE A 183 -0.68 -6.13 14.87
N ASN A 184 -0.33 -6.83 15.94
CA ASN A 184 1.03 -7.23 16.26
C ASN A 184 1.13 -8.75 16.30
N ALA A 185 2.24 -9.32 15.87
CA ALA A 185 2.54 -10.74 15.97
C ALA A 185 3.70 -10.95 16.95
N VAL A 186 3.51 -11.86 17.89
CA VAL A 186 4.54 -12.32 18.84
C VAL A 186 5.18 -13.55 18.25
N ASP A 187 6.29 -13.37 17.55
CA ASP A 187 7.07 -14.46 16.98
C ASP A 187 8.13 -14.90 17.99
N VAL A 188 7.90 -16.06 18.60
CA VAL A 188 8.86 -16.70 19.48
C VAL A 188 9.57 -17.77 18.67
N ASP A 189 10.79 -17.48 18.22
CA ASP A 189 11.61 -18.41 17.45
C ASP A 189 11.86 -19.70 18.27
N PRO A 190 11.37 -20.87 17.82
CA PRO A 190 11.57 -22.12 18.53
C PRO A 190 13.04 -22.59 18.52
N SER A 191 13.93 -21.97 17.74
CA SER A 191 15.31 -22.44 17.57
C SER A 191 16.16 -22.36 18.85
N TRP A 192 15.86 -21.46 19.78
CA TRP A 192 16.51 -21.43 21.08
C TRP A 192 16.13 -22.63 21.97
N TRP A 193 15.01 -23.31 21.66
CA TRP A 193 14.51 -24.51 22.35
C TRP A 193 15.17 -25.77 21.83
N MET A 194 15.66 -25.80 20.57
CA MET A 194 16.29 -26.98 19.97
C MET A 194 17.75 -27.21 20.42
N GLY A 195 18.32 -26.30 21.18
CA GLY A 195 19.67 -26.45 21.76
C GLY A 195 19.74 -27.30 23.04
N PHE A 196 18.61 -27.76 23.57
CA PHE A 196 18.53 -28.54 24.80
C PHE A 196 18.28 -30.02 24.50
N THR A 197 19.13 -30.90 25.01
CA THR A 197 18.98 -32.36 24.87
C THR A 197 17.89 -32.86 25.82
N PRO A 198 17.07 -33.89 25.42
CA PRO A 198 16.04 -34.48 26.29
C PRO A 198 16.68 -35.27 27.47
N GLY A 199 17.24 -34.60 28.42
CA GLY A 199 17.91 -35.19 29.56
C GLY A 199 18.16 -34.18 30.67
N ASP A 200 18.09 -32.89 30.38
CA ASP A 200 18.24 -31.87 31.42
C ASP A 200 16.94 -31.74 32.21
N ALA A 201 16.89 -32.31 33.38
CA ALA A 201 15.73 -32.48 34.28
C ALA A 201 15.16 -31.16 34.86
N ALA A 202 15.37 -30.03 34.22
CA ALA A 202 14.90 -28.71 34.66
C ALA A 202 13.97 -28.01 33.64
N PHE A 203 13.38 -28.76 32.69
CA PHE A 203 12.36 -28.22 31.83
C PHE A 203 11.04 -28.02 32.57
N THR A 204 10.90 -26.88 33.20
CA THR A 204 9.58 -26.33 33.48
C THR A 204 9.11 -25.59 32.22
N VAL A 205 7.85 -25.77 31.82
CA VAL A 205 7.17 -25.08 30.72
C VAL A 205 7.13 -23.56 30.97
N ASP A 206 7.49 -23.13 32.16
CA ASP A 206 7.48 -21.78 32.71
C ASP A 206 8.25 -20.73 31.89
N PRO A 207 9.50 -20.97 31.39
CA PRO A 207 10.22 -19.91 30.67
C PRO A 207 9.60 -19.57 29.31
N TYR A 208 9.02 -20.56 28.61
CA TYR A 208 8.35 -20.32 27.33
C TYR A 208 7.08 -19.54 27.51
N VAL A 209 6.25 -19.94 28.48
CA VAL A 209 4.99 -19.25 28.80
C VAL A 209 5.26 -17.81 29.22
N SER A 210 6.30 -17.55 30.01
CA SER A 210 6.64 -16.19 30.43
C SER A 210 7.10 -15.31 29.25
N VAL A 211 7.91 -15.84 28.32
CA VAL A 211 8.34 -15.09 27.13
C VAL A 211 7.19 -14.77 26.19
N VAL A 212 6.27 -15.72 25.97
CA VAL A 212 5.06 -15.51 25.17
C VAL A 212 4.15 -14.47 25.83
N ASP A 213 3.92 -14.58 27.15
CA ASP A 213 3.08 -13.64 27.90
C ASP A 213 3.68 -12.22 27.93
N GLU A 214 4.98 -12.08 28.12
CA GLU A 214 5.68 -10.78 28.00
C GLU A 214 5.57 -10.21 26.58
N GLY A 215 5.74 -11.05 25.58
CA GLY A 215 5.55 -10.70 24.17
C GLY A 215 4.14 -10.22 23.91
N ARG A 216 3.12 -10.91 24.41
CA ARG A 216 1.71 -10.54 24.28
C ARG A 216 1.41 -9.20 24.96
N VAL A 217 1.85 -9.01 26.20
CA VAL A 217 1.68 -7.73 26.93
C VAL A 217 2.36 -6.57 26.18
N ARG A 218 3.55 -6.81 25.61
CA ARG A 218 4.25 -5.83 24.79
C ARG A 218 3.46 -5.52 23.51
N GLY A 219 2.95 -6.55 22.81
CA GLY A 219 2.14 -6.41 21.61
C GLY A 219 0.85 -5.63 21.86
N GLU A 220 0.17 -5.89 22.99
CA GLU A 220 -1.02 -5.15 23.43
C GLU A 220 -0.72 -3.66 23.66
N LYS A 221 0.41 -3.34 24.28
CA LYS A 221 0.85 -1.95 24.46
C LYS A 221 1.13 -1.26 23.13
N LEU A 222 1.85 -1.93 22.21
CA LEU A 222 2.18 -1.40 20.89
C LEU A 222 0.91 -1.15 20.05
N THR A 223 0.02 -2.13 19.98
CA THR A 223 -1.22 -2.00 19.20
C THR A 223 -2.16 -0.95 19.81
N SER A 224 -2.23 -0.86 21.13
CA SER A 224 -3.05 0.15 21.81
C SER A 224 -2.54 1.56 21.60
N ALA A 225 -1.22 1.78 21.65
CA ALA A 225 -0.60 3.06 21.37
C ALA A 225 -0.86 3.50 19.91
N ALA A 226 -0.68 2.58 18.95
CA ALA A 226 -0.97 2.82 17.54
C ALA A 226 -2.46 3.13 17.30
N ALA A 227 -3.35 2.37 17.92
CA ALA A 227 -4.79 2.58 17.82
C ALA A 227 -5.22 3.93 18.41
N MET A 228 -4.57 4.37 19.49
CA MET A 228 -4.83 5.69 20.08
C MET A 228 -4.50 6.81 19.08
N LEU A 229 -3.38 6.73 18.38
CA LEU A 229 -3.00 7.73 17.34
C LEU A 229 -4.04 7.76 16.22
N LEU A 230 -4.44 6.60 15.70
CA LEU A 230 -5.44 6.53 14.62
C LEU A 230 -6.82 7.07 15.07
N ARG A 231 -7.22 6.85 16.33
CA ARG A 231 -8.45 7.42 16.89
C ARG A 231 -8.38 8.94 17.02
N LEU A 232 -7.22 9.50 17.37
CA LEU A 232 -7.01 10.95 17.38
C LEU A 232 -7.16 11.54 15.98
N ASP A 233 -6.80 10.80 14.94
CA ASP A 233 -7.01 11.14 13.52
C ASP A 233 -8.44 10.81 13.04
N GLY A 234 -9.34 10.36 13.90
CA GLY A 234 -10.75 10.14 13.62
C GLY A 234 -11.12 8.74 13.09
N LEU A 235 -10.21 7.77 13.07
CA LEU A 235 -10.50 6.41 12.60
C LEU A 235 -11.08 5.55 13.75
N ASP A 236 -12.18 4.86 13.48
CA ASP A 236 -12.63 3.76 14.37
C ASP A 236 -11.62 2.60 14.31
N THR A 237 -11.01 2.29 15.47
CA THR A 237 -9.86 1.39 15.51
C THR A 237 -9.98 0.34 16.59
N SER A 238 -9.78 -0.93 16.19
CA SER A 238 -9.62 -2.11 17.07
C SER A 238 -8.18 -2.63 17.05
N THR A 239 -7.85 -3.49 18.01
CA THR A 239 -6.52 -4.09 18.13
C THR A 239 -6.60 -5.60 18.23
N VAL A 240 -5.55 -6.29 17.79
CA VAL A 240 -5.38 -7.73 17.93
C VAL A 240 -3.90 -8.07 18.08
N VAL A 241 -3.59 -9.07 18.90
CA VAL A 241 -2.25 -9.67 19.01
C VAL A 241 -2.37 -11.14 18.65
N HIS A 242 -1.52 -11.61 17.75
CA HIS A 242 -1.42 -13.01 17.36
C HIS A 242 -0.07 -13.59 17.77
N GLU A 243 -0.03 -14.89 18.01
CA GLU A 243 1.20 -15.64 18.19
C GLU A 243 1.65 -16.24 16.85
N GLY A 244 2.95 -16.31 16.63
CA GLY A 244 3.59 -16.89 15.47
C GLY A 244 4.14 -15.87 14.45
N PRO A 245 4.59 -16.35 13.28
CA PRO A 245 5.24 -15.51 12.26
C PRO A 245 4.35 -14.36 11.79
N ALA A 246 4.94 -13.16 11.75
CA ALA A 246 4.19 -11.93 11.52
C ALA A 246 3.47 -11.90 10.16
N ASP A 247 4.09 -12.40 9.10
CA ASP A 247 3.51 -12.46 7.76
C ASP A 247 2.29 -13.40 7.71
N ALA A 248 2.39 -14.58 8.31
CA ALA A 248 1.29 -15.54 8.38
C ALA A 248 0.12 -14.98 9.21
N ALA A 249 0.42 -14.38 10.37
CA ALA A 249 -0.57 -13.75 11.25
C ALA A 249 -1.32 -12.62 10.53
N ILE A 250 -0.62 -11.72 9.83
CA ILE A 250 -1.21 -10.62 9.07
C ILE A 250 -2.10 -11.15 7.94
N VAL A 251 -1.61 -12.12 7.14
CA VAL A 251 -2.38 -12.68 6.02
C VAL A 251 -3.62 -13.42 6.52
N GLN A 252 -3.51 -14.17 7.62
CA GLN A 252 -4.64 -14.88 8.23
C GLN A 252 -5.68 -13.90 8.78
N GLU A 253 -5.25 -12.88 9.54
CA GLU A 253 -6.15 -11.87 10.09
C GLU A 253 -6.84 -11.06 8.99
N ALA A 254 -6.11 -10.72 7.93
CA ALA A 254 -6.70 -10.04 6.77
C ALA A 254 -7.86 -10.84 6.15
N ARG A 255 -7.72 -12.16 6.06
CA ARG A 255 -8.79 -13.06 5.57
C ARG A 255 -9.96 -13.15 6.55
N THR A 256 -9.66 -13.41 7.83
CA THR A 256 -10.68 -13.64 8.88
C THR A 256 -11.50 -12.37 9.12
N TRP A 257 -10.84 -11.23 9.21
CA TRP A 257 -11.49 -9.94 9.40
C TRP A 257 -12.03 -9.35 8.09
N LYS A 258 -11.76 -9.97 6.94
CA LYS A 258 -12.15 -9.53 5.58
C LYS A 258 -11.63 -8.10 5.31
N ALA A 259 -10.35 -7.87 5.55
CA ALA A 259 -9.72 -6.60 5.23
C ALA A 259 -9.76 -6.32 3.71
N ASP A 260 -10.03 -5.09 3.33
CA ASP A 260 -9.92 -4.60 1.95
C ASP A 260 -8.48 -4.16 1.65
N LEU A 261 -7.80 -3.65 2.69
CA LEU A 261 -6.45 -3.14 2.61
C LEU A 261 -5.60 -3.65 3.79
N VAL A 262 -4.41 -4.14 3.48
CA VAL A 262 -3.36 -4.41 4.46
C VAL A 262 -2.29 -3.34 4.34
N VAL A 263 -1.89 -2.74 5.46
CA VAL A 263 -0.83 -1.73 5.52
C VAL A 263 0.36 -2.30 6.26
N VAL A 264 1.51 -2.23 5.63
CA VAL A 264 2.80 -2.66 6.21
C VAL A 264 3.87 -1.60 5.96
N GLY A 265 4.80 -1.49 6.89
CA GLY A 265 6.02 -0.72 6.66
C GLY A 265 6.97 -1.45 5.70
N THR A 266 7.91 -0.75 5.14
CA THR A 266 8.92 -1.39 4.25
C THR A 266 9.82 -2.36 5.00
N ARG A 267 10.03 -2.17 6.32
CA ARG A 267 10.88 -3.01 7.19
C ARG A 267 10.39 -2.99 8.63
N GLY A 268 10.78 -4.01 9.41
CA GLY A 268 10.76 -4.03 10.85
C GLY A 268 12.13 -3.69 11.45
N ASN A 269 12.39 -4.14 12.68
CA ASN A 269 13.61 -3.84 13.46
C ASN A 269 14.93 -4.45 12.92
N GLY A 270 15.00 -4.94 11.68
CA GLY A 270 16.17 -5.58 11.07
C GLY A 270 17.24 -4.60 10.55
N LEU A 271 18.52 -4.99 10.67
CA LEU A 271 19.73 -4.17 10.47
C LEU A 271 20.16 -3.90 9.01
N MET A 272 19.41 -4.25 7.97
CA MET A 272 19.89 -4.17 6.58
C MET A 272 19.49 -2.89 5.80
N LYS A 273 20.36 -2.52 4.83
CA LYS A 273 20.39 -1.26 4.05
C LYS A 273 19.07 -0.74 3.49
N ARG A 274 18.95 0.58 3.37
CA ARG A 274 17.76 1.46 3.17
C ARG A 274 16.86 1.22 1.94
N LEU A 275 17.13 0.28 1.03
CA LEU A 275 16.44 0.14 -0.25
C LEU A 275 15.69 -1.19 -0.47
N LEU A 276 15.76 -2.16 0.44
CA LEU A 276 15.14 -3.49 0.21
C LEU A 276 13.86 -3.65 1.05
N LEU A 277 12.80 -4.17 0.44
CA LEU A 277 11.57 -4.57 1.10
C LEU A 277 11.84 -5.68 2.13
N GLY A 278 11.34 -5.54 3.36
CA GLY A 278 11.48 -6.56 4.41
C GLY A 278 10.75 -7.86 4.07
N SER A 279 11.16 -8.97 4.70
CA SER A 279 10.57 -10.29 4.46
C SER A 279 9.06 -10.33 4.72
N THR A 280 8.61 -9.76 5.85
CA THR A 280 7.18 -9.68 6.19
C THR A 280 6.39 -8.89 5.15
N ALA A 281 6.85 -7.70 4.77
CA ALA A 281 6.17 -6.88 3.77
C ALA A 281 6.13 -7.58 2.40
N ARG A 282 7.22 -8.24 2.00
CA ARG A 282 7.28 -9.02 0.75
C ARG A 282 6.33 -10.21 0.80
N SER A 283 6.31 -10.97 1.89
CA SER A 283 5.41 -12.10 2.06
C SER A 283 3.94 -11.66 2.04
N VAL A 284 3.58 -10.61 2.78
CA VAL A 284 2.22 -10.03 2.76
C VAL A 284 1.85 -9.57 1.35
N LEU A 285 2.74 -8.88 0.64
CA LEU A 285 2.51 -8.41 -0.71
C LEU A 285 2.24 -9.56 -1.70
N HIS A 286 2.87 -10.72 -1.50
CA HIS A 286 2.62 -11.90 -2.33
C HIS A 286 1.37 -12.69 -1.95
N HIS A 287 1.04 -12.82 -0.66
CA HIS A 287 0.04 -13.78 -0.17
C HIS A 287 -1.28 -13.15 0.27
N ALA A 288 -1.35 -11.83 0.50
CA ALA A 288 -2.60 -11.19 0.86
C ALA A 288 -3.57 -11.16 -0.33
N ALA A 289 -4.83 -11.55 -0.08
CA ALA A 289 -5.91 -11.40 -1.05
C ALA A 289 -6.42 -9.95 -1.13
N ALA A 290 -6.24 -9.17 -0.06
CA ALA A 290 -6.55 -7.75 0.02
C ALA A 290 -5.54 -6.89 -0.74
N SER A 291 -5.89 -5.65 -1.04
CA SER A 291 -4.94 -4.62 -1.46
C SER A 291 -3.83 -4.46 -0.43
N VAL A 292 -2.63 -4.09 -0.85
CA VAL A 292 -1.49 -3.90 0.06
C VAL A 292 -0.89 -2.51 -0.13
N LEU A 293 -0.84 -1.74 0.96
CA LEU A 293 -0.11 -0.49 1.03
C LEU A 293 1.24 -0.73 1.72
N VAL A 294 2.30 -0.57 0.97
CA VAL A 294 3.67 -0.54 1.49
C VAL A 294 4.03 0.90 1.80
N ALA A 295 3.96 1.28 3.06
CA ALA A 295 4.22 2.65 3.50
C ALA A 295 5.72 2.90 3.68
N ARG A 296 6.23 3.96 3.03
CA ARG A 296 7.65 4.36 3.08
C ARG A 296 7.89 5.69 3.76
N ARG A 297 6.92 6.60 3.69
CA ARG A 297 7.05 7.96 4.19
C ARG A 297 5.75 8.38 4.85
N ALA A 298 5.86 9.02 6.01
CA ALA A 298 4.71 9.75 6.56
C ALA A 298 4.39 10.91 5.61
N VAL A 299 3.15 11.07 5.23
CA VAL A 299 2.67 12.32 4.63
C VAL A 299 2.94 13.41 5.69
N LYS A 300 3.59 14.49 5.27
CA LYS A 300 3.77 15.67 6.13
C LYS A 300 2.38 16.06 6.61
N ALA A 301 2.10 15.93 7.92
CA ALA A 301 0.79 16.25 8.48
C ALA A 301 0.35 17.59 7.93
N LEU A 302 -0.84 17.65 7.34
CA LEU A 302 -1.43 18.93 6.96
C LEU A 302 -1.57 19.73 8.26
N PRO A 303 -1.19 21.02 8.29
CA PRO A 303 -1.39 21.83 9.47
C PRO A 303 -2.87 21.75 9.85
N HIS A 304 -3.15 21.32 11.08
CA HIS A 304 -4.49 21.45 11.64
C HIS A 304 -4.89 22.91 11.45
N THR A 305 -5.95 23.18 10.70
CA THR A 305 -6.61 24.47 10.73
C THR A 305 -7.13 24.60 12.15
N GLU A 306 -6.38 25.27 13.01
CA GLU A 306 -6.88 25.73 14.30
C GLU A 306 -8.17 26.47 14.03
N GLY A 307 -9.24 25.98 14.67
CA GLY A 307 -10.58 26.54 14.58
C GLY A 307 -10.54 28.03 14.82
N ALA A 308 -11.34 28.76 14.07
CA ALA A 308 -11.55 30.17 14.12
C ALA A 308 -11.44 30.69 15.57
N SER A 309 -10.42 31.49 15.82
CA SER A 309 -10.26 32.24 17.04
C SER A 309 -11.51 33.10 17.22
N SER A 310 -12.19 32.89 18.35
CA SER A 310 -13.17 33.77 18.91
C SER A 310 -12.69 35.22 18.86
N GLU A 311 -13.41 36.06 18.13
CA GLU A 311 -13.27 37.50 18.23
C GLU A 311 -13.44 37.95 19.69
N PRO A 312 -12.60 38.83 20.22
CA PRO A 312 -12.85 39.46 21.50
C PRO A 312 -13.99 40.47 21.33
N MET A 313 -15.07 40.23 22.06
CA MET A 313 -16.18 41.16 22.20
C MET A 313 -15.70 42.35 22.99
N ASP A 314 -15.28 43.44 22.32
CA ASP A 314 -14.95 44.71 22.95
C ASP A 314 -16.20 45.29 23.60
N ALA A 315 -16.08 45.49 24.90
CA ALA A 315 -17.04 46.11 25.75
C ALA A 315 -17.17 47.61 25.37
N VAL A 316 -18.37 48.01 25.00
CA VAL A 316 -18.77 49.41 25.00
C VAL A 316 -19.03 49.83 26.44
N HIS A 317 -18.21 50.71 26.94
CA HIS A 317 -18.54 51.57 28.09
C HIS A 317 -18.04 52.99 27.87
N ALA A 318 -19.01 53.87 28.01
CA ALA A 318 -19.05 55.34 28.21
C ALA A 318 -19.34 56.19 26.99
#